data_41c2f1542dd9f23b1939f8ab423c726d
#
_entry.id   41c2f1542dd9f23b1939f8ab423c726d
#
_cell.length_a   1.000
_cell.length_b   1.000
_cell.length_c   1.000
_cell.angle_alpha   90.00
_cell.angle_beta   90.00
_cell.angle_gamma   90.00
#
_symmetry.space_group_name_H-M   'P 1'
#
loop_
_entity.id
_entity.type
_entity.pdbx_description
1 polymer ?
#
loop_
_entity_poly.entity_id
_entity_poly.type
_entity_poly.pdbx_seq_one_letter_code
_entity_poly.pdbx_strand_id
1 'polypeptide(L)'
;MDKLIELREVTAGYGNKIALRNVTLDVWKNDFLGIIGPNGGGKTTLLKVILGLLPPISGTIRFYDENVEVPSLKIGYLPQMSQIDKKFPISVREVISSGLSAEKPLFRPFNRSQRERVEELAGRAIGELSGGQLQRVLLGRSIVSRPQVLILDEPNSYVDKRFESRFYQLLEDINKESAIILVSHDIGTVLTMVKNIACVNETLHYHPGANVSEEWLGEKYACPIELVGHGDLPHRVLKKHQHE
;
A
#
# COMPACT_ATOMS: atom_id res chain seq x y z
N MET A 1 8.81 -16.65 12.47
CA MET A 1 8.44 -15.35 11.85
C MET A 1 7.36 -14.76 12.74
N ASP A 2 7.48 -13.47 13.07
CA ASP A 2 6.53 -12.82 13.96
C ASP A 2 5.35 -12.33 13.14
N LYS A 3 4.14 -12.74 13.51
CA LYS A 3 2.91 -12.27 12.90
C LYS A 3 2.66 -10.83 13.35
N LEU A 4 2.21 -9.97 12.46
CA LEU A 4 1.82 -8.60 12.75
C LEU A 4 0.31 -8.39 12.65
N ILE A 5 -0.32 -8.93 11.61
CA ILE A 5 -1.76 -8.76 11.36
C ILE A 5 -2.37 -10.11 11.06
N GLU A 6 -3.53 -10.36 11.64
CA GLU A 6 -4.33 -11.56 11.41
C GLU A 6 -5.78 -11.17 11.10
N LEU A 7 -6.27 -11.52 9.92
CA LEU A 7 -7.67 -11.48 9.55
C LEU A 7 -8.22 -12.90 9.51
N ARG A 8 -9.38 -13.14 10.10
CA ARG A 8 -10.09 -14.42 10.07
C ARG A 8 -11.54 -14.21 9.66
N GLU A 9 -11.89 -14.79 8.52
CA GLU A 9 -13.25 -14.82 7.98
C GLU A 9 -13.92 -13.43 7.93
N VAL A 10 -13.15 -12.40 7.63
CA VAL A 10 -13.61 -11.01 7.64
C VAL A 10 -14.56 -10.75 6.49
N THR A 11 -15.77 -10.29 6.82
CA THR A 11 -16.75 -9.74 5.88
C THR A 11 -16.92 -8.25 6.18
N ALA A 12 -16.81 -7.40 5.15
CA ALA A 12 -16.92 -5.95 5.31
C ALA A 12 -17.59 -5.29 4.10
N GLY A 13 -18.19 -4.12 4.33
CA GLY A 13 -18.91 -3.39 3.28
C GLY A 13 -19.47 -2.07 3.76
N TYR A 14 -20.34 -1.47 2.94
CA TYR A 14 -20.95 -0.17 3.19
C TYR A 14 -22.47 -0.27 3.08
N GLY A 15 -23.19 0.00 4.15
CA GLY A 15 -24.64 -0.19 4.21
C GLY A 15 -25.00 -1.64 3.84
N ASN A 16 -25.81 -1.83 2.82
CA ASN A 16 -26.25 -3.17 2.37
C ASN A 16 -25.29 -3.79 1.33
N LYS A 17 -24.26 -3.06 0.90
CA LYS A 17 -23.30 -3.56 -0.12
C LYS A 17 -22.09 -4.19 0.56
N ILE A 18 -21.97 -5.51 0.45
CA ILE A 18 -20.79 -6.25 0.89
C ILE A 18 -19.70 -6.07 -0.18
N ALA A 19 -18.50 -5.70 0.25
CA ALA A 19 -17.34 -5.51 -0.61
C ALA A 19 -16.25 -6.56 -0.37
N LEU A 20 -16.26 -7.20 0.80
CA LEU A 20 -15.36 -8.31 1.15
C LEU A 20 -16.19 -9.42 1.80
N ARG A 21 -15.92 -10.68 1.41
CA ARG A 21 -16.59 -11.87 1.93
C ARG A 21 -15.55 -12.87 2.44
N ASN A 22 -15.67 -13.21 3.72
CA ASN A 22 -14.93 -14.32 4.34
C ASN A 22 -13.41 -14.25 4.07
N VAL A 23 -12.81 -13.06 4.22
CA VAL A 23 -11.40 -12.82 3.95
C VAL A 23 -10.55 -13.30 5.11
N THR A 24 -9.58 -14.15 4.81
CA THR A 24 -8.55 -14.62 5.75
C THR A 24 -7.18 -14.24 5.21
N LEU A 25 -6.36 -13.57 6.03
CA LEU A 25 -5.03 -13.09 5.64
C LEU A 25 -4.14 -12.98 6.88
N ASP A 26 -2.92 -13.44 6.76
CA ASP A 26 -1.83 -13.18 7.71
C ASP A 26 -0.79 -12.26 7.07
N VAL A 27 -0.31 -11.26 7.82
CA VAL A 27 0.83 -10.42 7.46
C VAL A 27 1.91 -10.61 8.50
N TRP A 28 3.12 -10.91 8.04
CA TRP A 28 4.26 -11.23 8.87
C TRP A 28 5.28 -10.10 8.87
N LYS A 29 6.11 -10.05 9.91
CA LYS A 29 7.24 -9.12 9.95
C LYS A 29 8.13 -9.30 8.72
N ASN A 30 8.54 -8.19 8.11
CA ASN A 30 9.33 -8.16 6.88
C ASN A 30 8.63 -8.78 5.64
N ASP A 31 7.31 -8.98 5.69
CA ASP A 31 6.55 -9.27 4.47
C ASP A 31 6.63 -8.12 3.49
N PHE A 32 6.63 -8.47 2.21
CA PHE A 32 6.35 -7.54 1.13
C PHE A 32 5.17 -8.14 0.35
N LEU A 33 3.97 -7.76 0.74
CA LEU A 33 2.71 -8.29 0.22
C LEU A 33 2.16 -7.38 -0.88
N GLY A 34 2.01 -7.90 -2.09
CA GLY A 34 1.29 -7.26 -3.16
C GLY A 34 -0.20 -7.58 -3.10
N ILE A 35 -1.05 -6.56 -3.04
CA ILE A 35 -2.50 -6.71 -3.17
C ILE A 35 -2.90 -6.27 -4.57
N ILE A 36 -3.38 -7.22 -5.36
CA ILE A 36 -3.86 -7.02 -6.72
C ILE A 36 -5.36 -7.33 -6.79
N GLY A 37 -6.01 -6.94 -7.87
CA GLY A 37 -7.43 -7.23 -8.09
C GLY A 37 -8.09 -6.17 -8.96
N PRO A 38 -9.31 -6.44 -9.49
CA PRO A 38 -10.04 -5.51 -10.33
C PRO A 38 -10.46 -4.24 -9.57
N ASN A 39 -10.82 -3.20 -10.34
CA ASN A 39 -11.45 -2.01 -9.75
C ASN A 39 -12.81 -2.41 -9.14
N GLY A 40 -13.06 -1.93 -7.92
CA GLY A 40 -14.25 -2.32 -7.17
C GLY A 40 -14.16 -3.68 -6.48
N GLY A 41 -13.08 -4.46 -6.64
CA GLY A 41 -12.90 -5.80 -6.05
C GLY A 41 -12.69 -5.82 -4.53
N GLY A 42 -12.69 -4.68 -3.84
CA GLY A 42 -12.61 -4.63 -2.37
C GLY A 42 -11.24 -4.26 -1.80
N LYS A 43 -10.20 -3.98 -2.62
CA LYS A 43 -8.84 -3.64 -2.16
C LYS A 43 -8.82 -2.49 -1.14
N THR A 44 -9.43 -1.36 -1.48
CA THR A 44 -9.52 -0.20 -0.57
C THR A 44 -10.33 -0.51 0.68
N THR A 45 -11.36 -1.38 0.58
CA THR A 45 -12.14 -1.84 1.73
C THR A 45 -11.26 -2.66 2.67
N LEU A 46 -10.45 -3.58 2.13
CA LEU A 46 -9.48 -4.36 2.91
C LEU A 46 -8.49 -3.45 3.64
N LEU A 47 -7.93 -2.44 2.94
CA LEU A 47 -7.04 -1.47 3.59
C LEU A 47 -7.74 -0.72 4.72
N LYS A 48 -9.00 -0.28 4.52
CA LYS A 48 -9.77 0.43 5.57
C LYS A 48 -10.04 -0.45 6.79
N VAL A 49 -10.27 -1.75 6.59
CA VAL A 49 -10.40 -2.71 7.70
C VAL A 49 -9.08 -2.82 8.45
N ILE A 50 -7.96 -3.01 7.76
CA ILE A 50 -6.62 -3.10 8.36
C ILE A 50 -6.25 -1.81 9.12
N LEU A 51 -6.62 -0.64 8.56
CA LEU A 51 -6.38 0.66 9.19
C LEU A 51 -7.35 0.98 10.35
N GLY A 52 -8.32 0.10 10.66
CA GLY A 52 -9.34 0.36 11.66
C GLY A 52 -10.35 1.46 11.29
N LEU A 53 -10.39 1.87 10.01
CA LEU A 53 -11.30 2.89 9.49
C LEU A 53 -12.67 2.34 9.11
N LEU A 54 -12.81 1.04 8.99
CA LEU A 54 -14.05 0.33 8.71
C LEU A 54 -14.10 -0.93 9.58
N PRO A 55 -15.05 -1.03 10.53
CA PRO A 55 -15.21 -2.25 11.31
C PRO A 55 -15.75 -3.38 10.43
N PRO A 56 -15.31 -4.63 10.63
CA PRO A 56 -15.89 -5.77 9.94
C PRO A 56 -17.34 -6.00 10.36
N ILE A 57 -18.16 -6.49 9.44
CA ILE A 57 -19.54 -6.95 9.69
C ILE A 57 -19.51 -8.27 10.45
N SER A 58 -18.56 -9.15 10.07
CA SER A 58 -18.29 -10.42 10.74
C SER A 58 -16.82 -10.80 10.60
N GLY A 59 -16.36 -11.78 11.35
CA GLY A 59 -14.96 -12.17 11.43
C GLY A 59 -14.18 -11.32 12.42
N THR A 60 -12.87 -11.49 12.45
CA THR A 60 -11.99 -10.80 13.39
C THR A 60 -10.74 -10.26 12.72
N ILE A 61 -10.25 -9.12 13.21
CA ILE A 61 -8.91 -8.62 12.94
C ILE A 61 -8.15 -8.50 14.25
N ARG A 62 -6.92 -8.99 14.28
CA ARG A 62 -6.02 -8.92 15.43
C ARG A 62 -4.66 -8.41 15.01
N PHE A 63 -4.01 -7.71 15.93
CA PHE A 63 -2.67 -7.17 15.75
C PHE A 63 -1.73 -7.77 16.78
N TYR A 64 -0.48 -7.98 16.39
CA TYR A 64 0.53 -8.58 17.26
C TYR A 64 1.83 -7.78 17.20
N ASP A 65 2.48 -7.65 18.33
CA ASP A 65 3.84 -7.12 18.47
C ASP A 65 4.66 -8.11 19.29
N GLU A 66 5.79 -8.59 18.75
CA GLU A 66 6.61 -9.64 19.38
C GLU A 66 5.80 -10.88 19.81
N ASN A 67 4.84 -11.30 18.98
CA ASN A 67 3.89 -12.40 19.21
C ASN A 67 2.88 -12.18 20.38
N VAL A 68 2.77 -10.96 20.91
CA VAL A 68 1.75 -10.57 21.88
C VAL A 68 0.64 -9.81 21.16
N GLU A 69 -0.62 -10.17 21.43
CA GLU A 69 -1.76 -9.43 20.88
C GLU A 69 -1.80 -8.02 21.46
N VAL A 70 -1.91 -7.02 20.57
CA VAL A 70 -1.96 -5.60 20.92
C VAL A 70 -3.20 -4.95 20.29
N PRO A 71 -3.71 -3.85 20.85
CA PRO A 71 -4.91 -3.20 20.33
C PRO A 71 -4.71 -2.55 18.96
N SER A 72 -3.49 -2.18 18.61
CA SER A 72 -3.14 -1.58 17.31
C SER A 72 -1.63 -1.64 17.07
N LEU A 73 -1.24 -1.51 15.79
CA LEU A 73 0.15 -1.35 15.36
C LEU A 73 0.42 0.08 14.89
N LYS A 74 1.69 0.46 14.84
CA LYS A 74 2.11 1.66 14.11
C LYS A 74 2.05 1.37 12.63
N ILE A 75 1.04 1.92 11.95
CA ILE A 75 0.84 1.75 10.51
C ILE A 75 1.10 3.07 9.81
N GLY A 76 2.05 3.08 8.90
CA GLY A 76 2.24 4.16 7.93
C GLY A 76 1.33 3.95 6.74
N TYR A 77 0.61 4.99 6.30
CA TYR A 77 -0.29 4.90 5.17
C TYR A 77 -0.02 5.99 4.15
N LEU A 78 0.30 5.58 2.93
CA LEU A 78 0.36 6.42 1.75
C LEU A 78 -0.93 6.23 0.95
N PRO A 79 -1.88 7.18 1.00
CA PRO A 79 -3.14 7.08 0.28
C PRO A 79 -2.95 7.33 -1.22
N GLN A 80 -3.93 6.89 -2.00
CA GLN A 80 -4.01 7.23 -3.40
C GLN A 80 -4.07 8.76 -3.60
N MET A 81 -3.27 9.28 -4.52
CA MET A 81 -3.12 10.73 -4.74
C MET A 81 -4.42 11.46 -5.10
N SER A 82 -5.37 10.78 -5.74
CA SER A 82 -6.68 11.30 -6.08
C SER A 82 -7.54 11.66 -4.86
N GLN A 83 -7.21 11.13 -3.68
CA GLN A 83 -7.92 11.38 -2.42
C GLN A 83 -7.39 12.61 -1.67
N ILE A 84 -6.33 13.26 -2.16
CA ILE A 84 -5.71 14.41 -1.49
C ILE A 84 -6.31 15.71 -1.99
N ASP A 85 -6.92 16.48 -1.09
CA ASP A 85 -7.38 17.83 -1.37
C ASP A 85 -6.18 18.81 -1.35
N LYS A 86 -5.70 19.16 -2.55
CA LYS A 86 -4.60 20.13 -2.73
C LYS A 86 -4.97 21.56 -2.34
N LYS A 87 -6.26 21.87 -2.17
CA LYS A 87 -6.72 23.20 -1.77
C LYS A 87 -6.64 23.42 -0.26
N PHE A 88 -6.43 22.34 0.50
CA PHE A 88 -6.28 22.45 1.95
C PHE A 88 -5.02 23.23 2.30
N PRO A 89 -5.12 24.33 3.08
CA PRO A 89 -4.00 25.22 3.36
C PRO A 89 -3.07 24.66 4.43
N ILE A 90 -2.31 23.61 4.08
CA ILE A 90 -1.35 22.95 4.97
C ILE A 90 0.03 22.98 4.33
N SER A 91 1.06 23.22 5.10
CA SER A 91 2.45 23.21 4.67
C SER A 91 3.03 21.78 4.62
N VAL A 92 4.11 21.61 3.85
CA VAL A 92 4.87 20.36 3.80
C VAL A 92 5.32 19.92 5.20
N ARG A 93 5.78 20.87 6.03
CA ARG A 93 6.22 20.60 7.41
C ARG A 93 5.08 20.00 8.25
N GLU A 94 3.90 20.60 8.19
CA GLU A 94 2.73 20.13 8.93
C GLU A 94 2.26 18.75 8.45
N VAL A 95 2.27 18.50 7.12
CA VAL A 95 1.95 17.19 6.58
C VAL A 95 2.91 16.13 7.12
N ILE A 96 4.22 16.33 7.04
CA ILE A 96 5.18 15.36 7.56
C ILE A 96 5.04 15.18 9.08
N SER A 97 4.88 16.30 9.82
CA SER A 97 4.71 16.27 11.27
C SER A 97 3.43 15.54 11.70
N SER A 98 2.38 15.56 10.88
CA SER A 98 1.15 14.81 11.18
C SER A 98 1.35 13.29 11.22
N GLY A 99 2.39 12.77 10.58
CA GLY A 99 2.79 11.36 10.68
C GLY A 99 3.32 10.97 12.07
N LEU A 100 3.67 11.94 12.90
CA LEU A 100 4.13 11.76 14.27
C LEU A 100 3.02 12.01 15.31
N SER A 101 1.79 12.25 14.90
CA SER A 101 0.69 12.66 15.79
C SER A 101 0.36 11.62 16.88
N ALA A 102 0.68 10.36 16.67
CA ALA A 102 0.56 9.30 17.68
C ALA A 102 1.76 9.20 18.64
N GLU A 103 2.85 9.93 18.37
CA GLU A 103 4.06 9.93 19.19
C GLU A 103 4.35 11.36 19.65
N LYS A 104 4.70 11.56 20.92
CA LYS A 104 5.27 12.83 21.37
C LYS A 104 6.53 13.13 20.55
N PRO A 105 6.76 14.38 20.10
CA PRO A 105 7.78 14.71 19.13
C PRO A 105 9.18 14.37 19.66
N LEU A 106 9.75 13.30 19.17
CA LEU A 106 11.16 12.99 19.28
C LEU A 106 11.76 13.07 17.87
N PHE A 107 12.24 14.27 17.53
CA PHE A 107 13.00 14.51 16.33
C PHE A 107 14.23 13.60 16.29
N ARG A 108 14.26 12.62 15.40
CA ARG A 108 15.52 12.09 14.88
C ARG A 108 15.63 12.41 13.38
N PRO A 109 16.82 12.83 12.96
CA PRO A 109 16.97 13.57 11.73
C PRO A 109 17.06 12.69 10.50
N PHE A 110 16.39 13.10 9.44
CA PHE A 110 16.80 12.76 8.07
C PHE A 110 18.29 13.03 7.88
N ASN A 111 18.97 12.33 6.96
CA ASN A 111 20.35 12.66 6.64
C ASN A 111 20.42 14.09 6.08
N ARG A 112 21.62 14.70 6.10
CA ARG A 112 21.81 16.13 5.80
C ARG A 112 21.22 16.55 4.45
N SER A 113 21.38 15.73 3.40
CA SER A 113 20.87 16.04 2.05
C SER A 113 19.34 15.89 1.93
N GLN A 114 18.73 15.01 2.71
CA GLN A 114 17.28 14.88 2.80
C GLN A 114 16.66 16.01 3.60
N ARG A 115 17.35 16.51 4.65
CA ARG A 115 16.93 17.70 5.40
C ARG A 115 16.93 18.95 4.55
N GLU A 116 18.01 19.23 3.81
CA GLU A 116 18.12 20.44 2.98
C GLU A 116 16.97 20.50 1.96
N ARG A 117 16.60 19.37 1.31
CA ARG A 117 15.46 19.32 0.38
C ARG A 117 14.09 19.43 1.06
N VAL A 118 13.94 18.86 2.26
CA VAL A 118 12.70 19.01 3.05
C VAL A 118 12.58 20.43 3.60
N GLU A 119 13.68 21.06 4.02
CA GLU A 119 13.72 22.44 4.49
C GLU A 119 13.42 23.44 3.37
N GLU A 120 13.93 23.23 2.17
CA GLU A 120 13.61 24.06 0.99
C GLU A 120 12.11 24.05 0.67
N LEU A 121 11.42 22.92 0.85
CA LEU A 121 9.99 22.77 0.61
C LEU A 121 9.13 22.92 1.86
N ALA A 122 9.72 22.92 3.05
CA ALA A 122 9.01 22.80 4.33
C ALA A 122 7.98 23.89 4.60
N GLY A 123 8.23 25.09 4.12
CA GLY A 123 7.32 26.25 4.25
C GLY A 123 6.28 26.35 3.13
N ARG A 124 6.39 25.57 2.05
CA ARG A 124 5.46 25.65 0.92
C ARG A 124 4.14 24.96 1.22
N ALA A 125 3.04 25.48 0.68
CA ALA A 125 1.75 24.81 0.71
C ALA A 125 1.75 23.56 -0.19
N ILE A 126 1.07 22.49 0.23
CA ILE A 126 1.00 21.26 -0.59
C ILE A 126 0.38 21.48 -1.96
N GLY A 127 -0.49 22.48 -2.10
CA GLY A 127 -1.11 22.87 -3.37
C GLY A 127 -0.14 23.37 -4.43
N GLU A 128 1.03 23.89 -4.02
CA GLU A 128 2.07 24.40 -4.89
C GLU A 128 3.02 23.31 -5.41
N LEU A 129 2.88 22.08 -4.91
CA LEU A 129 3.76 20.97 -5.25
C LEU A 129 3.34 20.29 -6.55
N SER A 130 4.35 19.88 -7.35
CA SER A 130 4.09 18.91 -8.41
C SER A 130 3.61 17.58 -7.84
N GLY A 131 2.94 16.73 -8.66
CA GLY A 131 2.48 15.42 -8.23
C GLY A 131 3.58 14.57 -7.59
N GLY A 132 4.75 14.50 -8.23
CA GLY A 132 5.88 13.75 -7.70
C GLY A 132 6.50 14.36 -6.43
N GLN A 133 6.47 15.69 -6.25
CA GLN A 133 6.88 16.32 -4.99
C GLN A 133 5.92 15.99 -3.86
N LEU A 134 4.61 16.12 -4.11
CA LEU A 134 3.58 15.79 -3.13
C LEU A 134 3.65 14.31 -2.71
N GLN A 135 3.85 13.40 -3.67
CA GLN A 135 4.01 11.97 -3.36
C GLN A 135 5.20 11.71 -2.42
N ARG A 136 6.35 12.35 -2.66
CA ARG A 136 7.52 12.25 -1.76
C ARG A 136 7.22 12.79 -0.35
N VAL A 137 6.46 13.87 -0.26
CA VAL A 137 6.03 14.42 1.04
C VAL A 137 5.13 13.44 1.79
N LEU A 138 4.14 12.84 1.10
CA LEU A 138 3.23 11.86 1.69
C LEU A 138 3.94 10.57 2.08
N LEU A 139 4.91 10.12 1.27
CA LEU A 139 5.77 8.98 1.64
C LEU A 139 6.58 9.33 2.90
N GLY A 140 7.22 10.51 2.95
CA GLY A 140 7.92 10.98 4.15
C GLY A 140 7.02 10.97 5.38
N ARG A 141 5.77 11.45 5.26
CA ARG A 141 4.76 11.39 6.31
C ARG A 141 4.50 9.96 6.78
N SER A 142 4.38 9.00 5.84
CA SER A 142 4.01 7.62 6.16
C SER A 142 5.12 6.84 6.86
N ILE A 143 6.39 7.24 6.70
CA ILE A 143 7.55 6.54 7.27
C ILE A 143 8.19 7.25 8.46
N VAL A 144 7.82 8.50 8.75
CA VAL A 144 8.47 9.32 9.79
C VAL A 144 8.34 8.72 11.19
N SER A 145 7.24 8.02 11.48
CA SER A 145 6.97 7.33 12.74
C SER A 145 7.67 5.96 12.87
N ARG A 146 8.45 5.54 11.88
CA ARG A 146 9.02 4.18 11.81
C ARG A 146 7.96 3.11 12.01
N PRO A 147 7.01 2.99 11.08
CA PRO A 147 5.89 2.07 11.24
C PRO A 147 6.34 0.61 11.22
N GLN A 148 5.61 -0.26 11.91
CA GLN A 148 5.78 -1.72 11.83
C GLN A 148 5.22 -2.27 10.52
N VAL A 149 4.20 -1.59 9.97
CA VAL A 149 3.58 -1.90 8.67
C VAL A 149 3.45 -0.63 7.85
N LEU A 150 3.95 -0.63 6.63
CA LEU A 150 3.77 0.45 5.65
C LEU A 150 2.77 0.00 4.58
N ILE A 151 1.68 0.74 4.45
CA ILE A 151 0.66 0.51 3.42
C ILE A 151 0.78 1.57 2.34
N LEU A 152 0.89 1.13 1.09
CA LEU A 152 1.01 1.97 -0.09
C LEU A 152 -0.16 1.69 -1.04
N ASP A 153 -1.05 2.67 -1.21
CA ASP A 153 -2.24 2.55 -2.07
C ASP A 153 -2.00 3.23 -3.41
N GLU A 154 -1.70 2.44 -4.43
CA GLU A 154 -1.38 2.89 -5.80
C GLU A 154 -0.27 3.95 -5.89
N PRO A 155 0.91 3.71 -5.32
CA PRO A 155 1.97 4.71 -5.20
C PRO A 155 2.57 5.15 -6.54
N ASN A 156 2.40 4.39 -7.64
CA ASN A 156 3.07 4.65 -8.91
C ASN A 156 2.38 5.68 -9.80
N SER A 157 1.22 6.21 -9.42
CA SER A 157 0.38 7.06 -10.27
C SER A 157 1.05 8.36 -10.75
N TYR A 158 2.17 8.79 -10.11
CA TYR A 158 2.87 10.05 -10.40
C TYR A 158 4.39 9.95 -10.32
N VAL A 159 4.93 8.71 -10.36
CA VAL A 159 6.38 8.47 -10.32
C VAL A 159 6.95 8.58 -11.74
N ASP A 160 7.93 9.44 -11.95
CA ASP A 160 8.70 9.42 -13.19
C ASP A 160 9.69 8.24 -13.19
N LYS A 161 10.04 7.72 -14.37
CA LYS A 161 10.92 6.55 -14.52
C LYS A 161 12.30 6.71 -13.84
N ARG A 162 12.78 7.95 -13.65
CA ARG A 162 14.06 8.20 -12.98
C ARG A 162 13.97 8.09 -11.47
N PHE A 163 12.81 8.42 -10.92
CA PHE A 163 12.55 8.30 -9.49
C PHE A 163 12.15 6.86 -9.11
N GLU A 164 11.56 6.12 -10.03
CA GLU A 164 11.02 4.77 -9.84
C GLU A 164 12.07 3.81 -9.23
N SER A 165 13.26 3.70 -9.82
CA SER A 165 14.31 2.83 -9.28
C SER A 165 14.75 3.21 -7.86
N ARG A 166 14.82 4.52 -7.55
CA ARG A 166 15.15 5.00 -6.21
C ARG A 166 14.03 4.75 -5.20
N PHE A 167 12.79 4.85 -5.67
CA PHE A 167 11.62 4.55 -4.86
C PHE A 167 11.61 3.07 -4.45
N TYR A 168 11.91 2.17 -5.40
CA TYR A 168 11.98 0.74 -5.12
C TYR A 168 13.12 0.37 -4.17
N GLN A 169 14.30 0.92 -4.36
CA GLN A 169 15.41 0.75 -3.42
C GLN A 169 15.04 1.22 -2.01
N LEU A 170 14.35 2.36 -1.89
CA LEU A 170 13.86 2.84 -0.60
C LEU A 170 12.87 1.87 0.04
N LEU A 171 11.95 1.28 -0.74
CA LEU A 171 11.02 0.28 -0.22
C LEU A 171 11.72 -1.00 0.24
N GLU A 172 12.74 -1.46 -0.49
CA GLU A 172 13.57 -2.59 -0.06
C GLU A 172 14.27 -2.31 1.27
N ASP A 173 14.81 -1.09 1.44
CA ASP A 173 15.45 -0.70 2.70
C ASP A 173 14.44 -0.62 3.85
N ILE A 174 13.26 -0.07 3.61
CA ILE A 174 12.18 -0.03 4.60
C ILE A 174 11.72 -1.45 4.97
N ASN A 175 11.64 -2.35 3.99
CA ASN A 175 11.19 -3.73 4.22
C ASN A 175 12.12 -4.56 5.11
N LYS A 176 13.34 -4.11 5.34
CA LYS A 176 14.25 -4.76 6.32
C LYS A 176 13.77 -4.62 7.76
N GLU A 177 13.00 -3.56 8.06
CA GLU A 177 12.52 -3.26 9.41
C GLU A 177 10.98 -3.27 9.53
N SER A 178 10.25 -3.09 8.40
CA SER A 178 8.79 -2.98 8.36
C SER A 178 8.20 -3.97 7.38
N ALA A 179 7.02 -4.51 7.65
CA ALA A 179 6.22 -5.16 6.62
C ALA A 179 5.69 -4.11 5.64
N ILE A 180 5.59 -4.45 4.36
CA ILE A 180 5.02 -3.57 3.33
C ILE A 180 3.80 -4.25 2.71
N ILE A 181 2.70 -3.51 2.62
CA ILE A 181 1.51 -3.88 1.85
C ILE A 181 1.40 -2.90 0.69
N LEU A 182 1.58 -3.38 -0.53
CA LEU A 182 1.52 -2.60 -1.75
C LEU A 182 0.26 -2.95 -2.53
N VAL A 183 -0.66 -1.99 -2.67
CA VAL A 183 -1.81 -2.12 -3.54
C VAL A 183 -1.50 -1.49 -4.89
N SER A 184 -1.67 -2.23 -5.96
CA SER A 184 -1.46 -1.72 -7.31
C SER A 184 -2.36 -2.45 -8.31
N HIS A 185 -2.70 -1.75 -9.38
CA HIS A 185 -3.31 -2.32 -10.57
C HIS A 185 -2.28 -2.69 -11.64
N ASP A 186 -1.03 -2.25 -11.48
CA ASP A 186 0.10 -2.65 -12.33
C ASP A 186 0.74 -3.93 -11.81
N ILE A 187 0.27 -5.06 -12.33
CA ILE A 187 0.71 -6.39 -11.93
C ILE A 187 2.20 -6.60 -12.24
N GLY A 188 2.67 -6.12 -13.40
CA GLY A 188 4.07 -6.30 -13.81
C GLY A 188 5.03 -5.71 -12.79
N THR A 189 4.82 -4.48 -12.38
CA THR A 189 5.63 -3.82 -11.36
C THR A 189 5.53 -4.54 -10.01
N VAL A 190 4.32 -4.95 -9.58
CA VAL A 190 4.14 -5.66 -8.30
C VAL A 190 4.95 -6.94 -8.27
N LEU A 191 4.84 -7.78 -9.32
CA LEU A 191 5.51 -9.09 -9.37
C LEU A 191 7.04 -9.02 -9.23
N THR A 192 7.66 -7.91 -9.61
CA THR A 192 9.12 -7.76 -9.51
C THR A 192 9.62 -7.40 -8.10
N MET A 193 8.72 -6.97 -7.21
CA MET A 193 9.09 -6.38 -5.92
C MET A 193 8.61 -7.18 -4.73
N VAL A 194 7.45 -7.81 -4.86
CA VAL A 194 6.78 -8.42 -3.70
C VAL A 194 7.29 -9.83 -3.43
N LYS A 195 7.19 -10.23 -2.18
CA LYS A 195 7.50 -11.59 -1.74
C LYS A 195 6.28 -12.51 -1.86
N ASN A 196 5.08 -11.96 -1.67
CA ASN A 196 3.82 -12.69 -1.67
C ASN A 196 2.73 -11.86 -2.34
N ILE A 197 1.67 -12.52 -2.82
CA ILE A 197 0.58 -11.87 -3.53
C ILE A 197 -0.76 -12.27 -2.91
N ALA A 198 -1.66 -11.29 -2.79
CA ALA A 198 -3.06 -11.50 -2.48
C ALA A 198 -3.93 -10.91 -3.60
N CYS A 199 -4.70 -11.74 -4.28
CA CYS A 199 -5.69 -11.30 -5.25
C CYS A 199 -7.03 -11.08 -4.55
N VAL A 200 -7.56 -9.85 -4.64
CA VAL A 200 -8.80 -9.44 -3.98
C VAL A 200 -9.87 -9.11 -5.00
N ASN A 201 -10.95 -9.91 -4.97
CA ASN A 201 -12.16 -9.70 -5.76
C ASN A 201 -13.35 -10.22 -4.97
N GLU A 202 -13.91 -9.39 -4.08
CA GLU A 202 -14.86 -9.71 -3.00
C GLU A 202 -14.31 -10.75 -2.00
N THR A 203 -13.63 -11.77 -2.47
CA THR A 203 -12.87 -12.75 -1.69
C THR A 203 -11.38 -12.47 -1.81
N LEU A 204 -10.57 -13.17 -1.00
CA LEU A 204 -9.12 -13.07 -1.07
C LEU A 204 -8.51 -14.42 -1.38
N HIS A 205 -7.62 -14.44 -2.37
CA HIS A 205 -6.80 -15.60 -2.72
C HIS A 205 -5.33 -15.26 -2.52
N TYR A 206 -4.72 -15.89 -1.52
CA TYR A 206 -3.31 -15.71 -1.21
C TYR A 206 -2.44 -16.67 -2.04
N HIS A 207 -1.35 -16.16 -2.58
CA HIS A 207 -0.33 -16.92 -3.30
C HIS A 207 1.04 -16.65 -2.67
N PRO A 208 1.70 -17.67 -2.10
CA PRO A 208 3.07 -17.51 -1.61
C PRO A 208 4.04 -17.41 -2.79
N GLY A 209 4.91 -16.40 -2.75
CA GLY A 209 5.82 -16.10 -3.84
C GLY A 209 5.24 -15.14 -4.89
N ALA A 210 6.13 -14.55 -5.68
CA ALA A 210 5.79 -13.63 -6.76
C ALA A 210 5.63 -14.32 -8.13
N ASN A 211 6.00 -15.61 -8.23
CA ASN A 211 5.88 -16.37 -9.47
C ASN A 211 4.46 -16.94 -9.62
N VAL A 212 3.55 -16.13 -10.13
CA VAL A 212 2.16 -16.52 -10.39
C VAL A 212 1.99 -16.91 -11.87
N SER A 213 1.28 -18.02 -12.11
CA SER A 213 0.93 -18.42 -13.47
C SER A 213 -0.15 -17.50 -14.06
N GLU A 214 -0.14 -17.34 -15.39
CA GLU A 214 -1.20 -16.60 -16.10
C GLU A 214 -2.58 -17.22 -15.84
N GLU A 215 -2.64 -18.55 -15.76
CA GLU A 215 -3.85 -19.31 -15.45
C GLU A 215 -4.42 -18.92 -14.08
N TRP A 216 -3.58 -18.89 -13.03
CA TRP A 216 -4.00 -18.48 -11.68
C TRP A 216 -4.49 -17.02 -11.66
N LEU A 217 -3.78 -16.13 -12.35
CA LEU A 217 -4.20 -14.74 -12.46
C LEU A 217 -5.52 -14.62 -13.20
N GLY A 218 -5.70 -15.32 -14.33
CA GLY A 218 -6.93 -15.31 -15.11
C GLY A 218 -8.14 -15.77 -14.32
N GLU A 219 -8.00 -16.87 -13.56
CA GLU A 219 -9.05 -17.41 -12.72
C GLU A 219 -9.44 -16.50 -11.55
N LYS A 220 -8.45 -15.93 -10.84
CA LYS A 220 -8.68 -15.20 -9.58
C LYS A 220 -8.94 -13.71 -9.81
N TYR A 221 -8.39 -13.15 -10.89
CA TYR A 221 -8.63 -11.76 -11.25
C TYR A 221 -9.99 -11.56 -11.96
N ALA A 222 -10.63 -12.66 -12.38
CA ALA A 222 -11.90 -12.67 -13.14
C ALA A 222 -11.86 -11.75 -14.40
N CYS A 223 -10.67 -11.60 -15.00
CA CYS A 223 -10.48 -10.83 -16.23
C CYS A 223 -9.35 -11.49 -17.02
N PRO A 224 -9.49 -11.70 -18.35
CA PRO A 224 -8.41 -12.24 -19.16
C PRO A 224 -7.21 -11.27 -19.12
N ILE A 225 -6.09 -11.75 -18.55
CA ILE A 225 -4.84 -11.01 -18.44
C ILE A 225 -3.87 -11.69 -19.37
N GLU A 226 -3.29 -10.94 -20.30
CA GLU A 226 -2.09 -11.34 -21.03
C GLU A 226 -0.89 -10.64 -20.39
N LEU A 227 0.08 -11.41 -19.93
CA LEU A 227 1.39 -10.90 -19.55
C LEU A 227 2.24 -10.85 -20.82
N VAL A 228 2.41 -9.66 -21.39
CA VAL A 228 3.28 -9.47 -22.55
C VAL A 228 4.66 -9.08 -22.03
N GLY A 229 5.61 -9.99 -22.16
CA GLY A 229 7.03 -9.73 -21.85
C GLY A 229 7.71 -9.01 -23.02
N HIS A 230 8.20 -7.80 -22.80
CA HIS A 230 9.15 -7.13 -23.67
C HIS A 230 10.45 -6.93 -22.86
N GLY A 231 11.39 -7.88 -22.99
CA GLY A 231 12.60 -7.92 -22.17
C GLY A 231 12.38 -8.59 -20.81
N ASP A 232 13.19 -8.25 -19.82
CA ASP A 232 13.19 -8.90 -18.49
C ASP A 232 11.99 -8.51 -17.59
N LEU A 233 11.07 -7.65 -18.06
CA LEU A 233 9.91 -7.19 -17.31
C LEU A 233 8.62 -7.47 -18.07
N PRO A 234 7.68 -8.26 -17.53
CA PRO A 234 6.37 -8.47 -18.14
C PRO A 234 5.49 -7.22 -18.00
N HIS A 235 4.88 -6.80 -19.09
CA HIS A 235 3.90 -5.71 -19.12
C HIS A 235 2.49 -6.25 -19.34
N ARG A 236 1.49 -5.56 -18.77
CA ARG A 236 0.08 -5.90 -18.90
C ARG A 236 -0.49 -5.35 -20.22
N VAL A 237 -1.16 -6.21 -21.01
CA VAL A 237 -2.08 -5.78 -22.08
C VAL A 237 -3.46 -6.37 -21.79
N LEU A 238 -4.49 -5.51 -21.70
CA LEU A 238 -5.88 -5.95 -21.63
C LEU A 238 -6.30 -6.42 -23.02
N LYS A 239 -6.80 -7.65 -23.16
CA LYS A 239 -7.48 -8.07 -24.39
C LYS A 239 -8.70 -7.19 -24.61
N LYS A 240 -8.87 -6.69 -25.86
CA LYS A 240 -10.08 -5.97 -26.26
C LYS A 240 -11.29 -6.90 -26.09
N HIS A 241 -12.27 -6.47 -25.29
CA HIS A 241 -13.57 -7.12 -25.28
C HIS A 241 -14.18 -6.97 -26.68
N GLN A 242 -14.41 -8.08 -27.36
CA GLN A 242 -15.33 -8.12 -28.48
C GLN A 242 -16.74 -8.10 -27.88
N HIS A 243 -17.42 -6.98 -28.02
CA HIS A 243 -18.87 -6.92 -27.78
C HIS A 243 -19.55 -7.63 -28.95
N GLU A 244 -20.12 -8.80 -28.71
CA GLU A 244 -21.24 -9.31 -29.48
C GLU A 244 -22.56 -8.70 -28.98
#